data_a9752b0a5c5206f2ee047858e66bb6b9
#
_entry.id   a9752b0a5c5206f2ee047858e66bb6b9
#
_cell.length_a   1.000
_cell.length_b   1.000
_cell.length_c   1.000
_cell.angle_alpha   90.00
_cell.angle_beta   90.00
_cell.angle_gamma   90.00
#
_symmetry.space_group_name_H-M   'P 1'
#
loop_
_entity.id
_entity.type
_entity.pdbx_description
1 polymer ?
#
loop_
_entity_poly.entity_id
_entity_poly.type
_entity_poly.pdbx_seq_one_letter_code
_entity_poly.pdbx_strand_id
1 'polypeptide(L)'
;HYEYSRLIQLFRHTNQAFPFEGNRVSVYTEGYTKLQALLRELQKAKQHIHMEYYIFEDDAIGRMVRDVLIEKAMQGVEVRVIYDDLGCWHVPNRFFEEMRNAGIEVRSFLKVRFPLFTSRVNYRNHRKIVVIDGQVGFVGGMNLAERYMRGFSWGIWRDTHIMIEGK
;
A
#
# COMPACT_ATOMS: atom_id res chain seq x y z
N HIS A 1 17.91 19.54 -16.11
CA HIS A 1 18.51 19.06 -14.83
C HIS A 1 19.24 20.17 -14.04
N TYR A 2 19.62 21.30 -14.64
CA TYR A 2 20.33 22.39 -13.95
C TYR A 2 19.52 23.03 -12.81
N GLU A 3 18.21 23.13 -12.97
CA GLU A 3 17.31 23.77 -12.01
C GLU A 3 17.24 23.03 -10.64
N TYR A 4 17.44 21.72 -10.64
CA TYR A 4 17.36 20.87 -9.43
C TYR A 4 18.72 20.31 -9.00
N SER A 5 19.83 20.81 -9.55
CA SER A 5 21.17 20.25 -9.30
C SER A 5 21.55 20.22 -7.80
N ARG A 6 21.22 21.27 -7.05
CA ARG A 6 21.48 21.36 -5.61
C ARG A 6 20.64 20.36 -4.81
N LEU A 7 19.39 20.15 -5.21
CA LEU A 7 18.50 19.19 -4.57
C LEU A 7 18.95 17.75 -4.84
N ILE A 8 19.35 17.46 -6.08
CA ILE A 8 19.94 16.17 -6.46
C ILE A 8 21.20 15.88 -5.66
N GLN A 9 22.11 16.86 -5.53
CA GLN A 9 23.32 16.72 -4.72
C GLN A 9 22.99 16.46 -3.24
N LEU A 10 22.02 17.17 -2.67
CA LEU A 10 21.58 16.97 -1.30
C LEU A 10 21.12 15.52 -1.09
N PHE A 11 20.20 15.03 -1.92
CA PHE A 11 19.69 13.64 -1.79
C PHE A 11 20.75 12.58 -2.05
N ARG A 12 21.70 12.82 -2.95
CA ARG A 12 22.85 11.91 -3.13
C ARG A 12 23.69 11.80 -1.88
N HIS A 13 23.96 12.93 -1.19
CA HIS A 13 24.80 12.93 0.01
C HIS A 13 24.09 12.40 1.26
N THR A 14 22.81 12.74 1.42
CA THR A 14 22.06 12.36 2.66
C THR A 14 21.47 10.97 2.59
N ASN A 15 20.96 10.57 1.44
CA ASN A 15 20.16 9.34 1.29
C ASN A 15 20.75 8.35 0.29
N GLN A 16 21.90 8.67 -0.34
CA GLN A 16 22.47 7.91 -1.45
C GLN A 16 21.47 7.70 -2.60
N ALA A 17 20.50 8.63 -2.73
CA ALA A 17 19.46 8.58 -3.76
C ALA A 17 20.00 9.14 -5.08
N PHE A 18 20.05 8.27 -6.08
CA PHE A 18 20.45 8.65 -7.44
C PHE A 18 19.20 8.93 -8.27
N PRO A 19 19.23 9.95 -9.16
CA PRO A 19 18.13 10.19 -10.09
C PRO A 19 18.07 9.05 -11.13
N PHE A 20 16.87 8.53 -11.36
CA PHE A 20 16.58 7.57 -12.42
C PHE A 20 15.68 8.23 -13.45
N GLU A 21 16.00 8.06 -14.71
CA GLU A 21 15.25 8.58 -15.86
C GLU A 21 14.32 7.53 -16.44
N GLY A 22 13.36 7.95 -17.26
CA GLY A 22 12.43 7.07 -17.95
C GLY A 22 11.24 6.62 -17.10
N ASN A 23 11.04 7.22 -15.92
CA ASN A 23 9.87 6.98 -15.10
C ASN A 23 8.77 8.01 -15.37
N ARG A 24 7.51 7.56 -15.28
CA ARG A 24 6.34 8.43 -15.25
C ARG A 24 5.76 8.45 -13.84
N VAL A 25 5.49 9.65 -13.31
CA VAL A 25 4.92 9.82 -11.98
C VAL A 25 3.55 10.46 -12.09
N SER A 26 2.55 9.83 -11.49
CA SER A 26 1.20 10.38 -11.32
C SER A 26 0.95 10.68 -9.85
N VAL A 27 0.41 11.86 -9.54
CA VAL A 27 0.13 12.31 -8.17
C VAL A 27 -1.38 12.27 -7.93
N TYR A 28 -1.79 11.67 -6.82
CA TYR A 28 -3.17 11.58 -6.38
C TYR A 28 -3.32 12.31 -5.04
N THR A 29 -4.27 13.23 -4.96
CA THR A 29 -4.63 13.95 -3.73
C THR A 29 -5.99 13.54 -3.18
N GLU A 30 -6.69 12.68 -3.92
CA GLU A 30 -8.02 12.16 -3.58
C GLU A 30 -8.00 10.63 -3.54
N GLY A 31 -8.59 10.05 -2.51
CA GLY A 31 -8.62 8.60 -2.30
C GLY A 31 -9.31 7.84 -3.44
N TYR A 32 -10.42 8.37 -3.96
CA TYR A 32 -11.18 7.70 -5.01
C TYR A 32 -10.38 7.54 -6.31
N THR A 33 -9.72 8.60 -6.79
CA THR A 33 -8.91 8.55 -8.01
C THR A 33 -7.70 7.63 -7.84
N LYS A 34 -7.08 7.64 -6.64
CA LYS A 34 -6.00 6.69 -6.30
C LYS A 34 -6.49 5.25 -6.30
N LEU A 35 -7.67 4.98 -5.71
CA LEU A 35 -8.23 3.63 -5.67
C LEU A 35 -8.52 3.10 -7.06
N GLN A 36 -9.14 3.90 -7.94
CA GLN A 36 -9.40 3.51 -9.32
C GLN A 36 -8.10 3.16 -10.07
N ALA A 37 -7.06 3.97 -9.89
CA ALA A 37 -5.75 3.69 -10.48
C ALA A 37 -5.16 2.39 -9.93
N LEU A 38 -5.20 2.18 -8.61
CA LEU A 38 -4.71 0.97 -7.97
C LEU A 38 -5.41 -0.28 -8.49
N LEU A 39 -6.75 -0.31 -8.49
CA LEU A 39 -7.52 -1.46 -8.97
C LEU A 39 -7.21 -1.78 -10.44
N ARG A 40 -7.11 -0.74 -11.28
CA ARG A 40 -6.76 -0.91 -12.70
C ARG A 40 -5.38 -1.56 -12.86
N GLU A 41 -4.38 -1.14 -12.11
CA GLU A 41 -3.03 -1.69 -12.22
C GLU A 41 -2.93 -3.09 -11.59
N LEU A 42 -3.63 -3.36 -10.47
CA LEU A 42 -3.73 -4.70 -9.90
C LEU A 42 -4.32 -5.70 -10.90
N GLN A 43 -5.38 -5.32 -11.62
CA GLN A 43 -6.00 -6.17 -12.64
C GLN A 43 -5.07 -6.53 -13.79
N LYS A 44 -4.11 -5.65 -14.12
CA LYS A 44 -3.13 -5.88 -15.19
C LYS A 44 -1.97 -6.79 -14.78
N ALA A 45 -1.76 -7.02 -13.49
CA ALA A 45 -0.66 -7.82 -12.96
C ALA A 45 -0.57 -9.19 -13.62
N LYS A 46 0.67 -9.60 -13.96
CA LYS A 46 0.96 -10.87 -14.64
C LYS A 46 1.94 -11.76 -13.87
N GLN A 47 2.82 -11.18 -13.06
CA GLN A 47 3.88 -11.90 -12.37
C GLN A 47 3.70 -11.85 -10.87
N HIS A 48 3.72 -10.64 -10.27
CA HIS A 48 3.61 -10.50 -8.82
C HIS A 48 2.95 -9.19 -8.38
N ILE A 49 2.33 -9.24 -7.20
CA ILE A 49 1.80 -8.10 -6.46
C ILE A 49 2.35 -8.17 -5.04
N HIS A 50 3.13 -7.17 -4.63
CA HIS A 50 3.61 -7.03 -3.26
C HIS A 50 2.98 -5.79 -2.63
N MET A 51 2.29 -5.98 -1.50
CA MET A 51 1.57 -4.90 -0.82
C MET A 51 2.00 -4.79 0.64
N GLU A 52 2.18 -3.57 1.10
CA GLU A 52 2.47 -3.22 2.48
C GLU A 52 1.56 -2.06 2.90
N TYR A 53 0.67 -2.30 3.89
CA TYR A 53 -0.25 -1.29 4.37
C TYR A 53 -0.29 -1.24 5.90
N TYR A 54 -0.35 -0.03 6.45
CA TYR A 54 -0.60 0.16 7.88
C TYR A 54 -2.04 -0.18 8.23
N ILE A 55 -3.01 0.30 7.43
CA ILE A 55 -4.43 0.01 7.61
C ILE A 55 -4.98 -0.63 6.34
N PHE A 56 -5.56 -1.81 6.49
CA PHE A 56 -6.31 -2.53 5.47
C PHE A 56 -7.60 -3.03 6.13
N GLU A 57 -8.71 -2.29 5.94
CA GLU A 57 -9.99 -2.51 6.64
C GLU A 57 -10.88 -3.54 5.94
N ASP A 58 -11.72 -4.22 6.73
CA ASP A 58 -12.81 -5.05 6.20
C ASP A 58 -14.06 -4.19 5.93
N ASP A 59 -13.91 -3.19 5.05
CA ASP A 59 -14.98 -2.33 4.56
C ASP A 59 -15.17 -2.49 3.04
N ALA A 60 -16.05 -1.68 2.42
CA ALA A 60 -16.30 -1.79 1.00
C ALA A 60 -15.03 -1.66 0.14
N ILE A 61 -14.11 -0.77 0.53
CA ILE A 61 -12.85 -0.51 -0.17
C ILE A 61 -11.86 -1.66 0.01
N GLY A 62 -11.67 -2.09 1.26
CA GLY A 62 -10.77 -3.19 1.55
C GLY A 62 -11.23 -4.49 0.90
N ARG A 63 -12.52 -4.78 0.92
CA ARG A 63 -13.09 -5.96 0.25
C ARG A 63 -12.88 -5.92 -1.26
N MET A 64 -13.09 -4.77 -1.89
CA MET A 64 -12.86 -4.59 -3.33
C MET A 64 -11.41 -4.89 -3.71
N VAL A 65 -10.44 -4.39 -2.94
CA VAL A 65 -9.02 -4.67 -3.18
C VAL A 65 -8.71 -6.15 -2.89
N ARG A 66 -9.19 -6.71 -1.77
CA ARG A 66 -9.03 -8.12 -1.42
C ARG A 66 -9.52 -9.04 -2.55
N ASP A 67 -10.70 -8.78 -3.07
CA ASP A 67 -11.32 -9.63 -4.10
C ASP A 67 -10.50 -9.63 -5.40
N VAL A 68 -9.95 -8.48 -5.80
CA VAL A 68 -9.02 -8.41 -6.93
C VAL A 68 -7.73 -9.18 -6.64
N LEU A 69 -7.18 -9.09 -5.43
CA LEU A 69 -5.97 -9.85 -5.06
C LEU A 69 -6.22 -11.36 -5.09
N ILE A 70 -7.38 -11.81 -4.60
CA ILE A 70 -7.80 -13.21 -4.66
C ILE A 70 -7.94 -13.68 -6.10
N GLU A 71 -8.61 -12.90 -6.96
CA GLU A 71 -8.76 -13.21 -8.37
C GLU A 71 -7.38 -13.36 -9.04
N LYS A 72 -6.45 -12.45 -8.78
CA LYS A 72 -5.10 -12.49 -9.35
C LYS A 72 -4.29 -13.70 -8.86
N ALA A 73 -4.39 -14.04 -7.58
CA ALA A 73 -3.76 -15.23 -7.03
C ALA A 73 -4.30 -16.51 -7.68
N MET A 74 -5.61 -16.61 -7.88
CA MET A 74 -6.24 -17.74 -8.58
C MET A 74 -5.82 -17.83 -10.06
N GLN A 75 -5.40 -16.71 -10.68
CA GLN A 75 -4.83 -16.67 -12.03
C GLN A 75 -3.33 -17.02 -12.06
N GLY A 76 -2.72 -17.34 -10.92
CA GLY A 76 -1.31 -17.73 -10.82
C GLY A 76 -0.33 -16.56 -10.59
N VAL A 77 -0.83 -15.35 -10.32
CA VAL A 77 0.01 -14.22 -9.93
C VAL A 77 0.49 -14.41 -8.49
N GLU A 78 1.79 -14.23 -8.24
CA GLU A 78 2.33 -14.25 -6.88
C GLU A 78 1.84 -13.02 -6.10
N VAL A 79 1.08 -13.24 -5.03
CA VAL A 79 0.57 -12.13 -4.22
C VAL A 79 1.08 -12.23 -2.79
N ARG A 80 1.73 -11.16 -2.32
CA ARG A 80 2.22 -11.01 -0.95
C ARG A 80 1.66 -9.76 -0.30
N VAL A 81 1.12 -9.90 0.90
CA VAL A 81 0.51 -8.81 1.66
C VAL A 81 1.11 -8.75 3.06
N ILE A 82 1.61 -7.57 3.43
CA ILE A 82 2.00 -7.25 4.80
C ILE A 82 1.05 -6.18 5.33
N TYR A 83 0.48 -6.41 6.50
CA TYR A 83 -0.33 -5.43 7.22
C TYR A 83 0.19 -5.21 8.64
N ASP A 84 -0.02 -4.02 9.20
CA ASP A 84 0.33 -3.75 10.60
C ASP A 84 -0.75 -4.32 11.53
N ASP A 85 -0.34 -5.08 12.52
CA ASP A 85 -1.25 -5.77 13.44
C ASP A 85 -2.09 -4.80 14.29
N LEU A 86 -1.51 -3.67 14.70
CA LEU A 86 -2.22 -2.63 15.44
C LEU A 86 -3.11 -1.79 14.51
N GLY A 87 -2.60 -1.45 13.32
CA GLY A 87 -3.36 -0.68 12.33
C GLY A 87 -4.61 -1.41 11.84
N CYS A 88 -4.58 -2.75 11.88
CA CYS A 88 -5.68 -3.63 11.49
C CYS A 88 -6.34 -4.33 12.70
N TRP A 89 -6.21 -3.78 13.91
CA TRP A 89 -6.73 -4.38 15.15
C TRP A 89 -8.22 -4.76 15.11
N HIS A 90 -9.02 -3.95 14.45
CA HIS A 90 -10.47 -4.16 14.34
C HIS A 90 -10.88 -5.10 13.21
N VAL A 91 -9.92 -5.48 12.35
CA VAL A 91 -10.21 -6.30 11.18
C VAL A 91 -10.36 -7.76 11.61
N PRO A 92 -11.50 -8.41 11.30
CA PRO A 92 -11.70 -9.82 11.63
C PRO A 92 -10.63 -10.70 10.95
N ASN A 93 -10.11 -11.69 11.69
CA ASN A 93 -9.11 -12.62 11.15
C ASN A 93 -9.56 -13.30 9.86
N ARG A 94 -10.85 -13.61 9.72
CA ARG A 94 -11.42 -14.24 8.52
C ARG A 94 -11.12 -13.45 7.25
N PHE A 95 -11.06 -12.11 7.31
CA PHE A 95 -10.74 -11.26 6.17
C PHE A 95 -9.36 -11.60 5.56
N PHE A 96 -8.38 -11.83 6.43
CA PHE A 96 -7.03 -12.23 6.02
C PHE A 96 -6.93 -13.73 5.73
N GLU A 97 -7.75 -14.56 6.38
CA GLU A 97 -7.81 -16.01 6.13
C GLU A 97 -8.37 -16.32 4.75
N GLU A 98 -9.37 -15.58 4.28
CA GLU A 98 -9.90 -15.71 2.92
C GLU A 98 -8.81 -15.49 1.87
N MET A 99 -7.92 -14.50 2.06
CA MET A 99 -6.77 -14.29 1.19
C MET A 99 -5.77 -15.45 1.28
N ARG A 100 -5.45 -15.93 2.49
CA ARG A 100 -4.52 -17.07 2.66
C ARG A 100 -5.06 -18.34 2.00
N ASN A 101 -6.36 -18.59 2.12
CA ASN A 101 -7.02 -19.75 1.51
C ASN A 101 -6.99 -19.70 -0.02
N ALA A 102 -6.90 -18.52 -0.59
CA ALA A 102 -6.69 -18.31 -2.04
C ALA A 102 -5.23 -18.40 -2.47
N GLY A 103 -4.29 -18.73 -1.57
CA GLY A 103 -2.86 -18.89 -1.88
C GLY A 103 -2.04 -17.60 -1.72
N ILE A 104 -2.60 -16.53 -1.18
CA ILE A 104 -1.88 -15.28 -0.94
C ILE A 104 -1.00 -15.43 0.31
N GLU A 105 0.27 -15.04 0.22
CA GLU A 105 1.13 -14.93 1.40
C GLU A 105 0.78 -13.67 2.20
N VAL A 106 0.06 -13.84 3.32
CA VAL A 106 -0.38 -12.73 4.17
C VAL A 106 0.32 -12.79 5.52
N ARG A 107 1.04 -11.73 5.87
CA ARG A 107 1.80 -11.61 7.13
C ARG A 107 1.40 -10.36 7.90
N SER A 108 1.24 -10.50 9.23
CA SER A 108 1.11 -9.34 10.11
C SER A 108 2.48 -8.85 10.56
N PHE A 109 2.70 -7.55 10.50
CA PHE A 109 3.89 -6.90 11.02
C PHE A 109 3.71 -6.64 12.54
N LEU A 110 4.68 -7.08 13.34
CA LEU A 110 4.73 -6.91 14.79
C LEU A 110 3.42 -7.30 15.51
N LYS A 111 3.10 -8.61 15.52
CA LYS A 111 1.98 -9.16 16.29
C LYS A 111 1.93 -8.58 17.71
N VAL A 112 0.80 -7.97 18.05
CA VAL A 112 0.51 -7.52 19.40
C VAL A 112 0.17 -8.74 20.25
N ARG A 113 1.09 -9.11 21.16
CA ARG A 113 0.82 -10.16 22.16
C ARG A 113 0.51 -9.47 23.49
N PHE A 114 -0.63 -9.82 24.09
CA PHE A 114 -0.91 -9.46 25.48
C PHE A 114 0.07 -10.14 26.44
N PRO A 115 0.47 -9.48 27.57
CA PRO A 115 0.02 -8.20 28.08
C PRO A 115 0.78 -7.00 27.45
N LEU A 116 0.12 -5.85 27.45
CA LEU A 116 0.45 -4.56 26.81
C LEU A 116 1.80 -3.90 27.24
N PHE A 117 2.70 -4.60 27.90
CA PHE A 117 3.94 -4.06 28.44
C PHE A 117 5.16 -4.29 27.53
N THR A 118 4.99 -4.32 26.22
CA THR A 118 6.14 -4.31 25.34
C THR A 118 6.42 -2.90 24.85
N SER A 119 7.62 -2.40 25.14
CA SER A 119 8.18 -1.13 24.61
C SER A 119 8.12 -1.03 23.06
N ARG A 120 7.78 -2.13 22.40
CA ARG A 120 7.65 -2.25 20.93
C ARG A 120 6.31 -1.77 20.37
N VAL A 121 5.36 -1.35 21.20
CA VAL A 121 4.06 -0.80 20.73
C VAL A 121 4.26 0.43 19.85
N ASN A 122 5.34 1.19 20.05
CA ASN A 122 5.64 2.39 19.27
C ASN A 122 6.37 2.11 17.94
N TYR A 123 6.87 0.89 17.71
CA TYR A 123 7.51 0.51 16.46
C TYR A 123 6.44 -0.02 15.50
N ARG A 124 5.87 0.87 14.67
CA ARG A 124 4.82 0.53 13.73
C ARG A 124 5.25 0.75 12.30
N ASN A 125 4.76 -0.12 11.42
CA ASN A 125 5.01 0.01 10.00
C ASN A 125 3.95 0.88 9.35
N HIS A 126 4.20 2.19 9.29
CA HIS A 126 3.25 3.16 8.74
C HIS A 126 3.35 3.34 7.22
N ARG A 127 4.01 2.42 6.53
CA ARG A 127 4.17 2.46 5.07
C ARG A 127 2.88 2.05 4.36
N LYS A 128 2.68 2.59 3.16
CA LYS A 128 1.63 2.24 2.20
C LYS A 128 2.31 2.11 0.85
N ILE A 129 2.65 0.90 0.49
CA ILE A 129 3.45 0.60 -0.71
C ILE A 129 2.77 -0.55 -1.46
N VAL A 130 2.71 -0.43 -2.77
CA VAL A 130 2.36 -1.53 -3.68
C VAL A 130 3.38 -1.58 -4.79
N VAL A 131 3.86 -2.77 -5.11
CA VAL A 131 4.72 -3.03 -6.27
C VAL A 131 4.05 -4.10 -7.12
N ILE A 132 3.88 -3.81 -8.40
CA ILE A 132 3.23 -4.67 -9.37
C ILE A 132 4.22 -4.95 -10.50
N ASP A 133 4.55 -6.21 -10.71
CA ASP A 133 5.43 -6.72 -11.77
C ASP A 133 6.81 -6.03 -11.84
N GLY A 134 7.24 -5.36 -10.76
CA GLY A 134 8.47 -4.55 -10.73
C GLY A 134 8.43 -3.28 -11.60
N GLN A 135 7.30 -2.99 -12.24
CA GLN A 135 7.15 -1.89 -13.21
C GLN A 135 6.25 -0.75 -12.72
N VAL A 136 5.30 -1.06 -11.83
CA VAL A 136 4.39 -0.07 -11.26
C VAL A 136 4.52 -0.08 -9.74
N GLY A 137 4.78 1.10 -9.17
CA GLY A 137 4.86 1.31 -7.73
C GLY A 137 3.83 2.34 -7.26
N PHE A 138 3.16 2.07 -6.14
CA PHE A 138 2.36 3.07 -5.42
C PHE A 138 3.00 3.32 -4.06
N VAL A 139 3.14 4.60 -3.68
CA VAL A 139 3.64 4.99 -2.36
C VAL A 139 3.01 6.31 -1.92
N GLY A 140 2.67 6.42 -0.63
CA GLY A 140 2.10 7.66 -0.08
C GLY A 140 1.43 7.49 1.27
N GLY A 141 0.52 8.41 1.62
CA GLY A 141 -0.13 8.45 2.93
C GLY A 141 -1.47 7.72 3.01
N MET A 142 -2.16 7.47 1.88
CA MET A 142 -3.53 6.91 1.86
C MET A 142 -3.54 5.42 2.15
N ASN A 143 -4.28 5.00 3.18
CA ASN A 143 -4.54 3.60 3.50
C ASN A 143 -5.68 3.01 2.65
N LEU A 144 -6.00 1.73 2.91
CA LEU A 144 -7.12 1.00 2.31
C LEU A 144 -8.29 0.96 3.29
N ALA A 145 -9.07 2.04 3.34
CA ALA A 145 -10.27 2.17 4.14
C ALA A 145 -11.22 3.22 3.54
N GLU A 146 -12.51 3.04 3.73
CA GLU A 146 -13.57 3.90 3.17
C GLU A 146 -13.43 5.36 3.59
N ARG A 147 -12.95 5.62 4.82
CA ARG A 147 -12.70 6.97 5.33
C ARG A 147 -11.70 7.80 4.51
N TYR A 148 -10.78 7.16 3.79
CA TYR A 148 -9.85 7.84 2.88
C TYR A 148 -10.50 8.23 1.55
N MET A 149 -11.68 7.65 1.23
CA MET A 149 -12.44 7.93 0.01
C MET A 149 -13.50 9.01 0.23
N ARG A 150 -14.26 8.87 1.30
CA ARG A 150 -15.43 9.73 1.61
C ARG A 150 -15.14 10.83 2.62
N GLY A 151 -14.03 10.74 3.36
CA GLY A 151 -13.77 11.60 4.50
C GLY A 151 -14.62 11.23 5.72
N PHE A 152 -14.78 12.19 6.61
CA PHE A 152 -15.59 12.08 7.84
C PHE A 152 -16.75 13.06 7.77
N SER A 153 -17.71 12.94 8.69
CA SER A 153 -18.84 13.88 8.83
C SER A 153 -18.41 15.33 9.04
N TRP A 154 -17.18 15.55 9.51
CA TRP A 154 -16.60 16.87 9.79
C TRP A 154 -15.57 17.33 8.73
N GLY A 155 -15.29 16.56 7.68
CA GLY A 155 -14.38 16.99 6.59
C GLY A 155 -13.92 15.88 5.66
N ILE A 156 -13.41 16.29 4.51
CA ILE A 156 -12.83 15.39 3.51
C ILE A 156 -11.39 15.07 3.92
N TRP A 157 -11.03 13.78 3.92
CA TRP A 157 -9.64 13.38 4.13
C TRP A 157 -8.80 13.74 2.91
N ARG A 158 -7.77 14.55 3.13
CA ARG A 158 -6.80 14.88 2.09
C ARG A 158 -5.44 14.30 2.45
N ASP A 159 -4.87 13.56 1.54
CA ASP A 159 -3.54 12.99 1.65
C ASP A 159 -2.90 12.93 0.25
N THR A 160 -1.62 12.59 0.18
CA THR A 160 -0.92 12.50 -1.10
C THR A 160 -0.41 11.08 -1.31
N HIS A 161 -0.63 10.57 -2.51
CA HIS A 161 -0.14 9.28 -2.98
C HIS A 161 0.41 9.44 -4.38
N ILE A 162 1.47 8.71 -4.70
CA ILE A 162 2.03 8.72 -6.06
C ILE A 162 1.98 7.31 -6.65
N MET A 163 1.82 7.25 -7.95
CA MET A 163 2.08 6.08 -8.77
C MET A 163 3.31 6.37 -9.63
N ILE A 164 4.23 5.43 -9.65
CA ILE A 164 5.45 5.49 -10.45
C ILE A 164 5.39 4.33 -11.43
N GLU A 165 5.56 4.64 -12.72
CA GLU A 165 5.66 3.65 -13.80
C GLU A 165 7.06 3.77 -14.40
N GLY A 166 7.76 2.64 -14.50
CA GLY A 166 9.12 2.60 -15.01
C GLY A 166 9.52 1.20 -15.48
N LYS A 167 10.75 1.09 -15.95
CA LYS A 167 11.34 -0.19 -16.37
C LYS A 167 12.25 -0.73 -15.28
#